data_9d4c3a672b12cc0d2532a984dbf45064
#
_entry.id   9d4c3a672b12cc0d2532a984dbf45064
#
_cell.length_a   1.000
_cell.length_b   1.000
_cell.length_c   1.000
_cell.angle_alpha   90.00
_cell.angle_beta   90.00
_cell.angle_gamma   90.00
#
_symmetry.space_group_name_H-M   'P 1'
#
loop_
_entity.id
_entity.type
_entity.pdbx_description
1 polymer ?
#
loop_
_entity_poly.entity_id
_entity_poly.type
_entity_poly.pdbx_seq_one_letter_code
_entity_poly.pdbx_strand_id
1 'polypeptide(L)'
;MSRVKRGNVLQKRHKKILKYAKGFRGSKSRLFIAANQAVMIAWRNAFRDRRKKKRDFRSLWITRINAACRVNGISYSQFIYGLGQAKITLNRKVLSELAVNDPEAFKQIAGAVKAKITLTGKHAKTKEKAAV
;
A
#
# COMPACT_ATOMS: atom_id res chain seq x y z
N MET A 1 28.66 -24.90 49.90
CA MET A 1 28.50 -24.62 48.45
C MET A 1 28.65 -23.12 48.21
N SER A 2 29.53 -22.73 47.29
CA SER A 2 29.66 -21.32 46.92
C SER A 2 28.49 -20.86 46.09
N ARG A 3 27.89 -19.72 46.42
CA ARG A 3 26.80 -19.12 45.69
C ARG A 3 27.29 -18.50 44.39
N VAL A 4 26.76 -18.97 43.25
CA VAL A 4 27.04 -18.36 41.93
C VAL A 4 26.38 -16.99 41.83
N LYS A 5 27.17 -15.94 41.71
CA LYS A 5 26.68 -14.56 41.47
C LYS A 5 26.41 -14.39 39.97
N ARG A 6 25.21 -14.03 39.60
CA ARG A 6 24.80 -13.82 38.17
C ARG A 6 25.29 -12.49 37.58
N GLY A 7 26.02 -11.68 38.33
CA GLY A 7 26.50 -10.39 37.89
C GLY A 7 25.39 -9.44 37.45
N ASN A 8 25.59 -8.67 36.35
CA ASN A 8 24.69 -7.64 35.88
C ASN A 8 23.79 -8.06 34.67
N VAL A 9 23.68 -9.38 34.40
CA VAL A 9 22.94 -9.90 33.24
C VAL A 9 21.47 -9.47 33.25
N LEU A 10 20.83 -9.57 34.43
CA LEU A 10 19.43 -9.16 34.61
C LEU A 10 19.24 -7.65 34.31
N GLN A 11 20.16 -6.84 34.86
CA GLN A 11 20.11 -5.39 34.64
C GLN A 11 20.33 -5.01 33.19
N LYS A 12 21.25 -5.67 32.48
CA LYS A 12 21.47 -5.49 31.04
C LYS A 12 20.21 -5.83 30.23
N ARG A 13 19.56 -6.94 30.57
CA ARG A 13 18.29 -7.34 29.93
C ARG A 13 17.18 -6.29 30.13
N HIS A 14 16.99 -5.80 31.36
CA HIS A 14 16.02 -4.77 31.69
C HIS A 14 16.30 -3.47 30.90
N LYS A 15 17.55 -3.00 30.91
CA LYS A 15 17.96 -1.80 30.17
C LYS A 15 17.72 -1.93 28.67
N LYS A 16 17.95 -3.12 28.08
CA LYS A 16 17.67 -3.39 26.67
C LYS A 16 16.19 -3.20 26.35
N ILE A 17 15.29 -3.78 27.13
CA ILE A 17 13.84 -3.64 26.92
C ILE A 17 13.38 -2.19 27.12
N LEU A 18 13.83 -1.54 28.17
CA LEU A 18 13.49 -0.13 28.44
C LEU A 18 14.01 0.81 27.34
N LYS A 19 15.12 0.47 26.66
CA LYS A 19 15.60 1.21 25.49
C LYS A 19 14.58 1.18 24.33
N TYR A 20 13.96 0.02 24.06
CA TYR A 20 12.89 -0.10 23.05
C TYR A 20 11.57 0.56 23.48
N ALA A 21 11.33 0.67 24.78
CA ALA A 21 10.15 1.29 25.34
C ALA A 21 10.23 2.83 25.45
N LYS A 22 11.32 3.45 25.04
CA LYS A 22 11.45 4.91 25.04
C LYS A 22 10.32 5.55 24.24
N GLY A 23 9.70 6.60 24.81
CA GLY A 23 8.59 7.29 24.20
C GLY A 23 7.20 6.68 24.50
N PHE A 24 7.13 5.53 25.18
CA PHE A 24 5.84 4.97 25.60
C PHE A 24 5.27 5.77 26.78
N ARG A 25 3.95 5.87 26.83
CA ARG A 25 3.27 6.67 27.88
C ARG A 25 3.24 5.96 29.22
N GLY A 26 3.42 6.73 30.30
CA GLY A 26 3.28 6.30 31.69
C GLY A 26 4.31 5.27 32.12
N SER A 27 3.90 4.29 32.90
CA SER A 27 4.75 3.22 33.44
C SER A 27 5.39 2.32 32.37
N LYS A 28 4.79 2.26 31.17
CA LYS A 28 5.29 1.44 30.05
C LYS A 28 6.69 1.83 29.55
N SER A 29 7.15 3.06 29.84
CA SER A 29 8.52 3.50 29.52
C SER A 29 9.50 3.36 30.69
N ARG A 30 9.01 3.16 31.93
CA ARG A 30 9.82 3.21 33.15
C ARG A 30 9.92 1.87 33.87
N LEU A 31 8.81 1.12 33.98
CA LEU A 31 8.76 -0.16 34.68
C LEU A 31 8.96 -1.31 33.72
N PHE A 32 9.92 -2.21 34.06
CA PHE A 32 10.28 -3.34 33.18
C PHE A 32 9.10 -4.24 32.84
N ILE A 33 8.25 -4.60 33.80
CA ILE A 33 7.12 -5.53 33.55
C ILE A 33 6.17 -4.94 32.51
N ALA A 34 5.71 -3.70 32.72
CA ALA A 34 4.80 -3.00 31.80
C ALA A 34 5.48 -2.73 30.44
N ALA A 35 6.75 -2.35 30.44
CA ALA A 35 7.55 -2.11 29.24
C ALA A 35 7.69 -3.38 28.40
N ASN A 36 8.03 -4.51 29.03
CA ASN A 36 8.24 -5.78 28.33
C ASN A 36 6.98 -6.22 27.57
N GLN A 37 5.83 -6.19 28.22
CA GLN A 37 4.55 -6.53 27.57
C GLN A 37 4.23 -5.57 26.42
N ALA A 38 4.39 -4.26 26.63
CA ALA A 38 4.11 -3.26 25.61
C ALA A 38 5.03 -3.39 24.40
N VAL A 39 6.33 -3.66 24.60
CA VAL A 39 7.31 -3.87 23.52
C VAL A 39 7.00 -5.13 22.71
N MET A 40 6.62 -6.25 23.36
CA MET A 40 6.23 -7.47 22.67
C MET A 40 4.99 -7.24 21.78
N ILE A 41 3.98 -6.53 22.29
CA ILE A 41 2.79 -6.16 21.52
C ILE A 41 3.17 -5.24 20.35
N ALA A 42 4.01 -4.24 20.58
CA ALA A 42 4.47 -3.33 19.53
C ALA A 42 5.20 -4.07 18.42
N TRP A 43 6.09 -5.02 18.71
CA TRP A 43 6.78 -5.82 17.70
C TRP A 43 5.85 -6.72 16.91
N ARG A 44 4.88 -7.38 17.58
CA ARG A 44 3.86 -8.19 16.92
C ARG A 44 3.01 -7.36 15.96
N ASN A 45 2.56 -6.20 16.41
CA ASN A 45 1.79 -5.29 15.57
C ASN A 45 2.61 -4.76 14.40
N ALA A 46 3.86 -4.33 14.63
CA ALA A 46 4.75 -3.88 13.58
C ALA A 46 5.00 -4.95 12.51
N PHE A 47 5.15 -6.22 12.90
CA PHE A 47 5.28 -7.34 11.97
C PHE A 47 4.03 -7.51 11.10
N ARG A 48 2.85 -7.53 11.70
CA ARG A 48 1.56 -7.63 11.01
C ARG A 48 1.35 -6.45 10.07
N ASP A 49 1.58 -5.24 10.56
CA ASP A 49 1.21 -4.00 9.87
C ASP A 49 2.16 -3.68 8.71
N ARG A 50 3.42 -4.14 8.74
CA ARG A 50 4.30 -4.10 7.56
C ARG A 50 3.74 -4.89 6.38
N ARG A 51 3.00 -5.97 6.62
CA ARG A 51 2.31 -6.74 5.57
C ARG A 51 1.01 -6.07 5.13
N LYS A 52 0.26 -5.53 6.10
CA LYS A 52 -1.00 -4.84 5.85
C LYS A 52 -0.78 -3.53 5.06
N LYS A 53 0.24 -2.76 5.39
CA LYS A 53 0.60 -1.50 4.75
C LYS A 53 0.57 -1.58 3.21
N LYS A 54 1.08 -2.66 2.62
CA LYS A 54 1.09 -2.84 1.16
C LYS A 54 -0.32 -2.91 0.58
N ARG A 55 -1.25 -3.55 1.27
CA ARG A 55 -2.67 -3.67 0.86
C ARG A 55 -3.38 -2.33 1.00
N ASP A 56 -3.15 -1.65 2.11
CA ASP A 56 -3.79 -0.37 2.43
C ASP A 56 -3.37 0.71 1.40
N PHE A 57 -2.07 0.81 1.09
CA PHE A 57 -1.60 1.73 0.05
C PHE A 57 -2.14 1.38 -1.33
N ARG A 58 -2.18 0.10 -1.69
CA ARG A 58 -2.76 -0.31 -2.98
C ARG A 58 -4.23 0.06 -3.09
N SER A 59 -5.01 -0.14 -2.02
CA SER A 59 -6.41 0.28 -1.97
C SER A 59 -6.56 1.80 -2.15
N LEU A 60 -5.73 2.58 -1.47
CA LEU A 60 -5.71 4.04 -1.61
C LEU A 60 -5.39 4.48 -3.06
N TRP A 61 -4.39 3.88 -3.70
CA TRP A 61 -4.06 4.19 -5.10
C TRP A 61 -5.22 3.87 -6.04
N ILE A 62 -5.88 2.72 -5.85
CA ILE A 62 -7.05 2.33 -6.66
C ILE A 62 -8.19 3.34 -6.49
N THR A 63 -8.46 3.79 -5.26
CA THR A 63 -9.49 4.80 -4.99
C THR A 63 -9.19 6.12 -5.71
N ARG A 64 -7.96 6.61 -5.65
CA ARG A 64 -7.54 7.84 -6.33
C ARG A 64 -7.65 7.74 -7.85
N ILE A 65 -7.15 6.64 -8.43
CA ILE A 65 -7.24 6.41 -9.88
C ILE A 65 -8.71 6.30 -10.29
N ASN A 66 -9.55 5.60 -9.52
CA ASN A 66 -10.97 5.45 -9.84
C ASN A 66 -11.70 6.80 -9.85
N ALA A 67 -11.42 7.68 -8.88
CA ALA A 67 -11.96 9.03 -8.86
C ALA A 67 -11.56 9.81 -10.12
N ALA A 68 -10.28 9.82 -10.48
CA ALA A 68 -9.78 10.48 -11.68
C ALA A 68 -10.35 9.87 -12.98
N CYS A 69 -10.53 8.56 -13.04
CA CYS A 69 -11.18 7.89 -14.17
C CYS A 69 -12.62 8.35 -14.34
N ARG A 70 -13.39 8.46 -13.25
CA ARG A 70 -14.78 8.92 -13.30
C ARG A 70 -14.91 10.36 -13.82
N VAL A 71 -14.01 11.26 -13.38
CA VAL A 71 -13.94 12.64 -13.88
C VAL A 71 -13.70 12.64 -15.38
N ASN A 72 -12.90 11.72 -15.90
CA ASN A 72 -12.64 11.56 -17.32
C ASN A 72 -13.68 10.68 -18.06
N GLY A 73 -14.79 10.28 -17.43
CA GLY A 73 -15.86 9.50 -18.05
C GLY A 73 -15.47 8.09 -18.48
N ILE A 74 -14.60 7.42 -17.72
CA ILE A 74 -14.18 6.02 -17.91
C ILE A 74 -14.26 5.25 -16.59
N SER A 75 -14.62 3.97 -16.64
CA SER A 75 -14.57 3.12 -15.45
C SER A 75 -13.14 2.65 -15.15
N TYR A 76 -12.83 2.36 -13.88
CA TYR A 76 -11.52 1.85 -13.49
C TYR A 76 -11.15 0.54 -14.22
N SER A 77 -12.10 -0.37 -14.39
CA SER A 77 -11.88 -1.65 -15.06
C SER A 77 -11.51 -1.45 -16.54
N GLN A 78 -12.26 -0.59 -17.24
CA GLN A 78 -11.94 -0.22 -18.62
C GLN A 78 -10.59 0.47 -18.73
N PHE A 79 -10.26 1.36 -17.80
CA PHE A 79 -8.97 2.04 -17.78
C PHE A 79 -7.80 1.05 -17.65
N ILE A 80 -7.88 0.10 -16.70
CA ILE A 80 -6.82 -0.90 -16.51
C ILE A 80 -6.71 -1.84 -17.72
N TYR A 81 -7.83 -2.26 -18.29
CA TYR A 81 -7.84 -3.05 -19.53
C TYR A 81 -7.18 -2.29 -20.68
N GLY A 82 -7.56 -1.04 -20.87
CA GLY A 82 -7.04 -0.21 -21.96
C GLY A 82 -5.56 0.15 -21.78
N LEU A 83 -5.05 0.29 -20.56
CA LEU A 83 -3.60 0.41 -20.30
C LEU A 83 -2.83 -0.81 -20.84
N GLY A 84 -3.35 -2.02 -20.61
CA GLY A 84 -2.76 -3.25 -21.16
C GLY A 84 -2.76 -3.25 -22.70
N GLN A 85 -3.86 -2.84 -23.33
CA GLN A 85 -3.95 -2.74 -24.79
C GLN A 85 -3.04 -1.66 -25.38
N ALA A 86 -2.85 -0.56 -24.66
CA ALA A 86 -1.94 0.52 -25.05
C ALA A 86 -0.46 0.19 -24.75
N LYS A 87 -0.16 -0.95 -24.11
CA LYS A 87 1.18 -1.36 -23.66
C LYS A 87 1.84 -0.32 -22.74
N ILE A 88 1.05 0.38 -21.94
CA ILE A 88 1.54 1.36 -20.97
C ILE A 88 1.82 0.64 -19.65
N THR A 89 3.10 0.56 -19.25
CA THR A 89 3.58 -0.23 -18.09
C THR A 89 3.67 0.58 -16.79
N LEU A 90 2.90 1.65 -16.66
CA LEU A 90 2.87 2.46 -15.45
C LEU A 90 2.22 1.70 -14.28
N ASN A 91 2.87 1.76 -13.10
CA ASN A 91 2.33 1.13 -11.91
C ASN A 91 1.25 2.02 -11.24
N ARG A 92 0.42 1.41 -10.36
CA ARG A 92 -0.68 2.10 -9.70
C ARG A 92 -0.23 3.26 -8.80
N LYS A 93 0.97 3.20 -8.23
CA LYS A 93 1.53 4.28 -7.41
C LYS A 93 1.74 5.53 -8.27
N VAL A 94 2.44 5.42 -9.38
CA VAL A 94 2.70 6.52 -10.31
C VAL A 94 1.39 7.06 -10.88
N LEU A 95 0.48 6.20 -11.33
CA LEU A 95 -0.84 6.62 -11.83
C LEU A 95 -1.65 7.39 -10.78
N SER A 96 -1.60 6.97 -9.51
CA SER A 96 -2.30 7.67 -8.43
C SER A 96 -1.65 9.01 -8.08
N GLU A 97 -0.36 9.14 -8.26
CA GLU A 97 0.40 10.36 -8.05
C GLU A 97 0.10 11.38 -9.16
N LEU A 98 0.10 10.95 -10.43
CA LEU A 98 -0.33 11.76 -11.56
C LEU A 98 -1.79 12.21 -11.42
N ALA A 99 -2.67 11.33 -10.96
CA ALA A 99 -4.08 11.66 -10.76
C ALA A 99 -4.32 12.80 -9.75
N VAL A 100 -3.39 13.02 -8.81
CA VAL A 100 -3.51 14.05 -7.75
C VAL A 100 -2.69 15.29 -8.10
N ASN A 101 -1.46 15.12 -8.55
CA ASN A 101 -0.50 16.22 -8.76
C ASN A 101 -0.55 16.80 -10.18
N ASP A 102 -0.87 15.97 -11.17
CA ASP A 102 -0.92 16.36 -12.58
C ASP A 102 -2.14 15.74 -13.30
N PRO A 103 -3.34 16.32 -13.10
CA PRO A 103 -4.56 15.84 -13.72
C PRO A 103 -4.55 15.94 -15.25
N GLU A 104 -3.77 16.86 -15.83
CA GLU A 104 -3.67 17.02 -17.28
C GLU A 104 -2.90 15.86 -17.92
N ALA A 105 -1.76 15.48 -17.34
CA ALA A 105 -1.03 14.29 -17.77
C ALA A 105 -1.88 13.01 -17.63
N PHE A 106 -2.63 12.89 -16.53
CA PHE A 106 -3.57 11.77 -16.37
C PHE A 106 -4.67 11.77 -17.44
N LYS A 107 -5.22 12.92 -17.81
CA LYS A 107 -6.22 13.07 -18.88
C LYS A 107 -5.68 12.63 -20.24
N GLN A 108 -4.42 12.94 -20.57
CA GLN A 108 -3.77 12.47 -21.79
C GLN A 108 -3.68 10.93 -21.82
N ILE A 109 -3.27 10.31 -20.72
CA ILE A 109 -3.23 8.84 -20.58
C ILE A 109 -4.64 8.25 -20.75
N ALA A 110 -5.65 8.84 -20.08
CA ALA A 110 -7.02 8.40 -20.18
C ALA A 110 -7.57 8.52 -21.61
N GLY A 111 -7.20 9.56 -22.34
CA GLY A 111 -7.53 9.75 -23.75
C GLY A 111 -6.94 8.66 -24.65
N ALA A 112 -5.65 8.38 -24.50
CA ALA A 112 -4.97 7.31 -25.22
C ALA A 112 -5.60 5.93 -24.96
N VAL A 113 -5.97 5.67 -23.71
CA VAL A 113 -6.65 4.44 -23.30
C VAL A 113 -8.04 4.32 -23.93
N LYS A 114 -8.84 5.39 -23.93
CA LYS A 114 -10.18 5.42 -24.56
C LYS A 114 -10.11 5.11 -26.05
N ALA A 115 -9.16 5.71 -26.77
CA ALA A 115 -8.97 5.47 -28.19
C ALA A 115 -8.74 3.99 -28.49
N LYS A 116 -7.92 3.30 -27.68
CA LYS A 116 -7.62 1.87 -27.83
C LYS A 116 -8.83 0.98 -27.52
N ILE A 117 -9.61 1.28 -26.49
CA ILE A 117 -10.82 0.53 -26.13
C ILE A 117 -11.85 0.62 -27.23
N THR A 118 -12.09 1.82 -27.78
CA THR A 118 -13.05 2.05 -28.86
C THR A 118 -12.70 1.26 -30.13
N LEU A 119 -11.42 1.19 -30.48
CA LEU A 119 -10.93 0.40 -31.61
C LEU A 119 -11.18 -1.10 -31.41
N THR A 120 -10.86 -1.63 -30.22
CA THR A 120 -11.06 -3.05 -29.87
C THR A 120 -12.55 -3.42 -29.90
N GLY A 121 -13.43 -2.57 -29.39
CA GLY A 121 -14.89 -2.79 -29.42
C GLY A 121 -15.49 -2.80 -30.83
N LYS A 122 -14.95 -2.01 -31.75
CA LYS A 122 -15.38 -2.02 -33.17
C LYS A 122 -14.97 -3.33 -33.86
N HIS A 123 -13.77 -3.84 -33.63
CA HIS A 123 -13.32 -5.12 -34.20
C HIS A 123 -14.12 -6.33 -33.68
N ALA A 124 -14.55 -6.33 -32.41
CA ALA A 124 -15.39 -7.39 -31.87
C ALA A 124 -16.78 -7.43 -32.56
N LYS A 125 -17.44 -6.27 -32.71
CA LYS A 125 -18.72 -6.17 -33.40
C LYS A 125 -18.66 -6.50 -34.88
N THR A 126 -17.53 -6.26 -35.56
CA THR A 126 -17.36 -6.59 -36.99
C THR A 126 -17.17 -8.08 -37.18
N LYS A 127 -16.47 -8.78 -36.27
CA LYS A 127 -16.34 -10.24 -36.33
C LYS A 127 -17.68 -10.98 -36.10
N GLU A 128 -18.52 -10.46 -35.20
CA GLU A 128 -19.82 -11.05 -34.92
C GLU A 128 -20.79 -10.88 -36.09
N LYS A 129 -20.74 -9.76 -36.84
CA LYS A 129 -21.51 -9.54 -38.06
C LYS A 129 -20.99 -10.31 -39.28
N ALA A 130 -19.75 -10.74 -39.28
CA ALA A 130 -19.16 -11.54 -40.38
C ALA A 130 -19.31 -13.06 -40.16
N ALA A 131 -19.82 -13.48 -38.99
CA ALA A 131 -20.03 -14.89 -38.63
C ALA A 131 -21.53 -15.30 -38.72
N VAL A 132 -22.41 -14.41 -39.18
CA VAL A 132 -23.84 -14.64 -39.52
C VAL A 132 -24.00 -14.52 -41.02
#